data_b881139a70ba6d9a1346f29a1a686af6
#
_entry.id   b881139a70ba6d9a1346f29a1a686af6
#
_cell.length_a   1.000
_cell.length_b   1.000
_cell.length_c   1.000
_cell.angle_alpha   90.00
_cell.angle_beta   90.00
_cell.angle_gamma   90.00
#
_symmetry.space_group_name_H-M   'P 1'
#
loop_
_entity.id
_entity.type
_entity.pdbx_description
1 polymer ?
#
loop_
_entity_poly.entity_id
_entity_poly.type
_entity_poly.pdbx_seq_one_letter_code
_entity_poly.pdbx_strand_id
1 'polypeptide(L)'
;MIDPLQASVRIATSGLDAQSTRLRIVAENLANANATAKAAGAEPYRRKTVTFDAAVDSTIGARLVNVKEFGVDSSPYRVEYDPGHPAANENGYVKLPNVNMLVEMADMRETNRSYEANLQVVKQVRSMAAMLIDLLRGT
;
A
#
# COMPACT_ATOMS: atom_id res chain seq x y z
N MET A 1 18.96 5.36 -27.58
CA MET A 1 19.61 4.58 -26.51
C MET A 1 19.06 5.12 -25.20
N ILE A 2 18.44 4.26 -24.42
CA ILE A 2 17.80 4.69 -23.15
C ILE A 2 18.91 4.87 -22.12
N ASP A 3 18.91 6.00 -21.40
CA ASP A 3 19.84 6.24 -20.31
C ASP A 3 19.52 5.26 -19.14
N PRO A 4 20.46 4.36 -18.78
CA PRO A 4 20.23 3.39 -17.69
C PRO A 4 19.91 4.06 -16.34
N LEU A 5 20.43 5.27 -16.10
CA LEU A 5 20.15 6.02 -14.88
C LEU A 5 18.69 6.50 -14.86
N GLN A 6 18.19 6.99 -15.99
CA GLN A 6 16.79 7.39 -16.14
C GLN A 6 15.84 6.20 -15.98
N ALA A 7 16.17 5.05 -16.58
CA ALA A 7 15.39 3.83 -16.42
C ALA A 7 15.31 3.40 -14.93
N SER A 8 16.45 3.41 -14.24
CA SER A 8 16.52 3.06 -12.82
C SER A 8 15.66 3.98 -11.94
N VAL A 9 15.68 5.29 -12.20
CA VAL A 9 14.83 6.25 -11.48
C VAL A 9 13.36 5.96 -11.74
N ARG A 10 12.96 5.72 -12.99
CA ARG A 10 11.55 5.43 -13.32
C ARG A 10 11.05 4.14 -12.66
N ILE A 11 11.85 3.09 -12.66
CA ILE A 11 11.53 1.82 -11.99
C ILE A 11 11.35 2.06 -10.49
N ALA A 12 12.32 2.72 -9.84
CA ALA A 12 12.25 2.99 -8.42
C ALA A 12 11.08 3.90 -8.05
N THR A 13 10.77 4.91 -8.88
CA THR A 13 9.62 5.81 -8.65
C THR A 13 8.30 5.06 -8.78
N SER A 14 8.15 4.17 -9.76
CA SER A 14 6.94 3.32 -9.86
C SER A 14 6.77 2.44 -8.62
N GLY A 15 7.86 1.93 -8.06
CA GLY A 15 7.86 1.21 -6.78
C GLY A 15 7.45 2.09 -5.60
N LEU A 16 7.91 3.35 -5.55
CA LEU A 16 7.51 4.31 -4.51
C LEU A 16 5.99 4.60 -4.56
N ASP A 17 5.45 4.82 -5.75
CA ASP A 17 4.01 5.08 -5.94
C ASP A 17 3.15 3.88 -5.54
N ALA A 18 3.59 2.67 -5.90
CA ALA A 18 2.94 1.44 -5.49
C ALA A 18 2.94 1.26 -3.97
N GLN A 19 4.10 1.44 -3.32
CA GLN A 19 4.20 1.30 -1.86
C GLN A 19 3.46 2.42 -1.11
N SER A 20 3.45 3.64 -1.63
CA SER A 20 2.64 4.74 -1.09
C SER A 20 1.14 4.41 -1.12
N THR A 21 0.67 3.85 -2.22
CA THR A 21 -0.72 3.40 -2.36
C THR A 21 -1.04 2.28 -1.39
N ARG A 22 -0.17 1.29 -1.25
CA ARG A 22 -0.33 0.19 -0.28
C ARG A 22 -0.37 0.72 1.16
N LEU A 23 0.54 1.63 1.50
CA LEU A 23 0.60 2.24 2.82
C LEU A 23 -0.71 2.95 3.18
N ARG A 24 -1.29 3.69 2.23
CA ARG A 24 -2.58 4.35 2.41
C ARG A 24 -3.71 3.35 2.70
N ILE A 25 -3.78 2.25 1.96
CA ILE A 25 -4.81 1.20 2.16
C ILE A 25 -4.64 0.51 3.52
N VAL A 26 -3.41 0.13 3.88
CA VAL A 26 -3.10 -0.49 5.17
C VAL A 26 -3.43 0.45 6.33
N ALA A 27 -3.09 1.74 6.22
CA ALA A 27 -3.42 2.74 7.23
C ALA A 27 -4.94 2.93 7.36
N GLU A 28 -5.69 2.91 6.27
CA GLU A 28 -7.15 2.98 6.27
C GLU A 28 -7.77 1.74 6.93
N ASN A 29 -7.28 0.54 6.62
CA ASN A 29 -7.70 -0.69 7.28
C ASN A 29 -7.44 -0.64 8.78
N LEU A 30 -6.25 -0.21 9.18
CA LEU A 30 -5.88 -0.12 10.58
C LEU A 30 -6.74 0.89 11.35
N ALA A 31 -6.98 2.07 10.76
CA ALA A 31 -7.82 3.09 11.35
C ALA A 31 -9.28 2.62 11.56
N ASN A 32 -9.77 1.72 10.68
CA ASN A 32 -11.13 1.21 10.72
C ASN A 32 -11.24 -0.21 11.32
N ALA A 33 -10.17 -0.76 11.89
CA ALA A 33 -10.13 -2.14 12.38
C ALA A 33 -11.18 -2.47 13.45
N ASN A 34 -11.64 -1.46 14.19
CA ASN A 34 -12.67 -1.58 15.23
C ASN A 34 -13.92 -0.72 14.94
N ALA A 35 -14.05 -0.21 13.71
CA ALA A 35 -15.17 0.64 13.32
C ALA A 35 -16.46 -0.20 13.20
N THR A 36 -17.37 -0.07 14.15
CA THR A 36 -18.69 -0.73 14.11
C THR A 36 -19.64 -0.05 13.12
N ALA A 37 -20.68 -0.76 12.70
CA ALA A 37 -21.71 -0.18 11.85
C ALA A 37 -22.47 0.94 12.56
N LYS A 38 -23.05 1.86 11.79
CA LYS A 38 -23.83 3.00 12.31
C LYS A 38 -25.25 2.63 12.73
N ALA A 39 -25.74 1.47 12.30
CA ALA A 39 -27.08 0.98 12.59
C ALA A 39 -27.04 -0.47 13.07
N ALA A 40 -28.04 -0.85 13.89
CA ALA A 40 -28.18 -2.20 14.41
C ALA A 40 -28.23 -3.24 13.29
N GLY A 41 -27.40 -4.27 13.38
CA GLY A 41 -27.32 -5.36 12.41
C GLY A 41 -26.71 -5.03 11.05
N ALA A 42 -26.33 -3.77 10.80
CA ALA A 42 -25.69 -3.35 9.55
C ALA A 42 -24.26 -3.90 9.41
N GLU A 43 -23.74 -3.84 8.19
CA GLU A 43 -22.38 -4.27 7.92
C GLU A 43 -21.36 -3.18 8.29
N PRO A 44 -20.28 -3.54 9.02
CA PRO A 44 -19.19 -2.64 9.34
C PRO A 44 -18.26 -2.42 8.15
N TYR A 45 -17.17 -1.70 8.37
CA TYR A 45 -16.07 -1.55 7.42
C TYR A 45 -15.55 -2.92 6.96
N ARG A 46 -15.30 -3.06 5.67
CA ARG A 46 -14.69 -4.25 5.09
C ARG A 46 -13.25 -3.96 4.71
N ARG A 47 -12.33 -4.88 5.03
CA ARG A 47 -10.91 -4.76 4.71
C ARG A 47 -10.70 -4.47 3.24
N LYS A 48 -10.00 -3.39 2.91
CA LYS A 48 -9.61 -3.05 1.54
C LYS A 48 -8.31 -3.75 1.15
N THR A 49 -8.20 -4.09 -0.12
CA THR A 49 -7.01 -4.71 -0.71
C THR A 49 -6.55 -3.92 -1.92
N VAL A 50 -5.27 -4.03 -2.24
CA VAL A 50 -4.69 -3.50 -3.47
C VAL A 50 -3.85 -4.58 -4.12
N THR A 51 -4.03 -4.73 -5.44
CA THR A 51 -3.25 -5.68 -6.25
C THR A 51 -2.39 -4.87 -7.21
N PHE A 52 -1.14 -5.31 -7.36
CA PHE A 52 -0.19 -4.70 -8.28
C PHE A 52 0.04 -5.59 -9.49
N ASP A 53 0.42 -4.97 -10.58
CA ASP A 53 0.85 -5.61 -11.82
C ASP A 53 2.15 -4.98 -12.33
N ALA A 54 2.87 -5.70 -13.16
CA ALA A 54 4.09 -5.23 -13.79
C ALA A 54 3.88 -5.08 -15.29
N ALA A 55 3.78 -3.84 -15.77
CA ALA A 55 3.65 -3.53 -17.18
C ALA A 55 4.98 -3.07 -17.79
N VAL A 56 5.24 -3.47 -19.02
CA VAL A 56 6.43 -3.02 -19.76
C VAL A 56 6.18 -1.62 -20.30
N ASP A 57 7.01 -0.68 -19.86
CA ASP A 57 7.08 0.65 -20.48
C ASP A 57 7.91 0.56 -21.75
N SER A 58 7.29 0.75 -22.90
CA SER A 58 7.95 0.67 -24.20
C SER A 58 9.01 1.76 -24.41
N THR A 59 8.91 2.86 -23.67
CA THR A 59 9.84 3.99 -23.77
C THR A 59 11.20 3.66 -23.15
N ILE A 60 11.21 2.87 -22.08
CA ILE A 60 12.42 2.50 -21.36
C ILE A 60 12.78 1.02 -21.47
N GLY A 61 11.91 0.21 -22.10
CA GLY A 61 12.12 -1.23 -22.26
C GLY A 61 12.16 -2.00 -20.94
N ALA A 62 11.63 -1.42 -19.83
CA ALA A 62 11.68 -2.01 -18.50
C ALA A 62 10.28 -2.19 -17.93
N ARG A 63 10.15 -3.10 -16.95
CA ARG A 63 8.88 -3.31 -16.24
C ARG A 63 8.72 -2.29 -15.13
N LEU A 64 7.57 -1.61 -15.13
CA LEU A 64 7.14 -0.72 -14.07
C LEU A 64 6.03 -1.37 -13.25
N VAL A 65 6.00 -1.06 -11.95
CA VAL A 65 4.91 -1.50 -11.07
C VAL A 65 3.75 -0.52 -11.20
N ASN A 66 2.55 -1.06 -11.41
CA ASN A 66 1.31 -0.28 -11.46
C ASN A 66 0.26 -0.88 -10.53
N VAL A 67 -0.66 -0.05 -10.06
CA VAL A 67 -1.85 -0.54 -9.37
C VAL A 67 -2.76 -1.17 -10.41
N LYS A 68 -3.03 -2.46 -10.24
CA LYS A 68 -3.95 -3.21 -11.09
C LYS A 68 -5.39 -2.99 -10.67
N GLU A 69 -5.67 -3.16 -9.39
CA GLU A 69 -7.03 -3.17 -8.87
C GLU A 69 -7.07 -2.81 -7.39
N PHE A 70 -8.13 -2.11 -7.01
CA PHE A 70 -8.57 -1.96 -5.63
C PHE A 70 -9.75 -2.90 -5.39
N GLY A 71 -9.66 -3.70 -4.34
CA GLY A 71 -10.67 -4.68 -3.98
C GLY A 71 -11.05 -4.61 -2.51
N VAL A 72 -11.89 -5.56 -2.10
CA VAL A 72 -12.24 -5.80 -0.71
C VAL A 72 -12.06 -7.27 -0.38
N ASP A 73 -11.65 -7.54 0.84
CA ASP A 73 -11.51 -8.91 1.33
C ASP A 73 -12.89 -9.49 1.62
N SER A 74 -13.22 -10.62 1.00
CA SER A 74 -14.51 -11.31 1.14
C SER A 74 -14.59 -12.20 2.38
N SER A 75 -13.55 -12.30 3.19
CA SER A 75 -13.56 -13.09 4.43
C SER A 75 -14.66 -12.63 5.38
N PRO A 76 -15.18 -13.54 6.22
CA PRO A 76 -16.28 -13.22 7.14
C PRO A 76 -15.87 -12.15 8.15
N TYR A 77 -16.85 -11.37 8.58
CA TYR A 77 -16.70 -10.43 9.68
C TYR A 77 -16.43 -11.15 11.00
N ARG A 78 -15.70 -10.51 11.89
CA ARG A 78 -15.63 -10.92 13.28
C ARG A 78 -16.98 -10.62 13.95
N VAL A 79 -17.41 -11.48 14.85
CA VAL A 79 -18.66 -11.32 15.57
C VAL A 79 -18.37 -11.36 17.06
N GLU A 80 -18.89 -10.40 17.80
CA GLU A 80 -18.74 -10.29 19.25
C GLU A 80 -20.13 -10.17 19.91
N TYR A 81 -20.31 -10.79 21.06
CA TYR A 81 -21.55 -10.69 21.81
C TYR A 81 -21.50 -9.48 22.73
N ASP A 82 -22.22 -8.43 22.37
CA ASP A 82 -22.41 -7.22 23.17
C ASP A 82 -23.83 -6.67 22.95
N PRO A 83 -24.81 -7.15 23.72
CA PRO A 83 -26.21 -6.75 23.56
C PRO A 83 -26.49 -5.28 23.93
N GLY A 84 -25.57 -4.62 24.66
CA GLY A 84 -25.65 -3.19 24.98
C GLY A 84 -25.16 -2.26 23.89
N HIS A 85 -24.53 -2.78 22.85
CA HIS A 85 -23.93 -1.97 21.81
C HIS A 85 -24.98 -1.45 20.81
N PRO A 86 -24.90 -0.17 20.37
CA PRO A 86 -25.86 0.40 19.42
C PRO A 86 -25.95 -0.31 18.06
N ALA A 87 -24.89 -1.00 17.66
CA ALA A 87 -24.83 -1.77 16.42
C ALA A 87 -25.20 -3.25 16.59
N ALA A 88 -25.60 -3.68 17.80
CA ALA A 88 -26.02 -5.06 18.07
C ALA A 88 -27.26 -5.42 17.25
N ASN A 89 -27.30 -6.65 16.73
CA ASN A 89 -28.48 -7.19 16.10
C ASN A 89 -29.50 -7.64 17.16
N GLU A 90 -30.68 -8.14 16.75
CA GLU A 90 -31.75 -8.62 17.63
C GLU A 90 -31.31 -9.75 18.59
N ASN A 91 -30.23 -10.48 18.24
CA ASN A 91 -29.66 -11.55 19.05
C ASN A 91 -28.50 -11.09 19.96
N GLY A 92 -28.21 -9.77 20.00
CA GLY A 92 -27.14 -9.18 20.82
C GLY A 92 -25.74 -9.32 20.27
N TYR A 93 -25.57 -9.64 18.98
CA TYR A 93 -24.27 -9.75 18.33
C TYR A 93 -23.93 -8.52 17.51
N VAL A 94 -22.67 -8.06 17.63
CA VAL A 94 -22.09 -6.97 16.88
C VAL A 94 -21.13 -7.54 15.84
N LYS A 95 -21.25 -7.10 14.59
CA LYS A 95 -20.27 -7.39 13.54
C LYS A 95 -19.15 -6.38 13.60
N LEU A 96 -17.92 -6.87 13.61
CA LEU A 96 -16.67 -6.09 13.54
C LEU A 96 -16.00 -6.29 12.18
N PRO A 97 -15.17 -5.33 11.73
CA PRO A 97 -14.43 -5.46 10.48
C PRO A 97 -13.58 -6.74 10.43
N ASN A 98 -13.43 -7.28 9.23
CA ASN A 98 -12.56 -8.42 8.94
C ASN A 98 -11.08 -7.99 8.83
N VAL A 99 -10.64 -7.08 9.66
CA VAL A 99 -9.28 -6.54 9.72
C VAL A 99 -8.54 -7.16 10.90
N ASN A 100 -7.37 -7.74 10.63
CA ASN A 100 -6.46 -8.18 11.66
C ASN A 100 -5.37 -7.13 11.87
N MET A 101 -5.41 -6.42 12.99
CA MET A 101 -4.49 -5.32 13.30
C MET A 101 -3.01 -5.75 13.26
N LEU A 102 -2.67 -6.95 13.72
CA LEU A 102 -1.29 -7.43 13.73
C LEU A 102 -0.78 -7.66 12.31
N VAL A 103 -1.63 -8.19 11.44
CA VAL A 103 -1.31 -8.42 10.02
C VAL A 103 -1.12 -7.07 9.32
N GLU A 104 -2.03 -6.13 9.52
CA GLU A 104 -1.91 -4.78 8.92
C GLU A 104 -0.67 -4.03 9.43
N MET A 105 -0.33 -4.15 10.72
CA MET A 105 0.89 -3.56 11.27
C MET A 105 2.16 -4.18 10.67
N ALA A 106 2.18 -5.49 10.47
CA ALA A 106 3.29 -6.18 9.80
C ALA A 106 3.41 -5.73 8.35
N ASP A 107 2.29 -5.61 7.64
CA ASP A 107 2.22 -5.15 6.26
C ASP A 107 2.68 -3.68 6.14
N MET A 108 2.32 -2.84 7.09
CA MET A 108 2.79 -1.45 7.17
C MET A 108 4.32 -1.37 7.31
N ARG A 109 4.91 -2.19 8.17
CA ARG A 109 6.36 -2.23 8.36
C ARG A 109 7.08 -2.68 7.10
N GLU A 110 6.58 -3.72 6.45
CA GLU A 110 7.15 -4.22 5.20
C GLU A 110 7.02 -3.18 4.08
N THR A 111 5.88 -2.52 3.98
CA THR A 111 5.62 -1.45 3.01
C THR A 111 6.58 -0.26 3.22
N ASN A 112 6.77 0.18 4.45
CA ASN A 112 7.71 1.24 4.79
C ASN A 112 9.15 0.85 4.42
N ARG A 113 9.57 -0.37 4.73
CA ARG A 113 10.90 -0.87 4.39
C ARG A 113 11.13 -0.89 2.87
N SER A 114 10.15 -1.35 2.11
CA SER A 114 10.20 -1.37 0.65
C SER A 114 10.21 0.05 0.06
N TYR A 115 9.44 0.96 0.65
CA TYR A 115 9.43 2.38 0.28
C TYR A 115 10.80 3.03 0.50
N GLU A 116 11.39 2.84 1.67
CA GLU A 116 12.73 3.35 1.99
C GLU A 116 13.80 2.79 1.06
N ALA A 117 13.75 1.50 0.73
CA ALA A 117 14.67 0.88 -0.20
C ALA A 117 14.61 1.54 -1.59
N ASN A 118 13.42 1.74 -2.14
CA ASN A 118 13.23 2.43 -3.42
C ASN A 118 13.71 3.89 -3.36
N LEU A 119 13.48 4.58 -2.25
CA LEU A 119 13.95 5.95 -2.04
C LEU A 119 15.48 6.03 -2.04
N GLN A 120 16.16 5.04 -1.44
CA GLN A 120 17.62 4.96 -1.46
C GLN A 120 18.15 4.75 -2.88
N VAL A 121 17.51 3.94 -3.70
CA VAL A 121 17.88 3.76 -5.12
C VAL A 121 17.79 5.11 -5.85
N VAL A 122 16.72 5.86 -5.69
CA VAL A 122 16.57 7.19 -6.34
C VAL A 122 17.68 8.15 -5.90
N LYS A 123 17.99 8.19 -4.60
CA LYS A 123 19.08 9.03 -4.06
C LYS A 123 20.42 8.63 -4.63
N GLN A 124 20.71 7.32 -4.70
CA GLN A 124 21.98 6.81 -5.24
C GLN A 124 22.15 7.16 -6.72
N VAL A 125 21.11 6.98 -7.53
CA VAL A 125 21.18 7.33 -8.97
C VAL A 125 21.41 8.83 -9.16
N ARG A 126 20.73 9.69 -8.37
CA ARG A 126 20.98 11.14 -8.42
C ARG A 126 22.41 11.50 -8.05
N SER A 127 22.97 10.86 -7.02
CA SER A 127 24.36 11.05 -6.62
C SER A 127 25.33 10.64 -7.74
N MET A 128 25.08 9.49 -8.37
CA MET A 128 25.91 9.04 -9.50
C MET A 128 25.83 10.01 -10.69
N ALA A 129 24.64 10.52 -11.00
CA ALA A 129 24.47 11.50 -12.08
C ALA A 129 25.24 12.81 -11.78
N ALA A 130 25.20 13.29 -10.53
CA ALA A 130 25.96 14.46 -10.12
C ALA A 130 27.47 14.25 -10.25
N MET A 131 28.00 13.10 -9.82
CA MET A 131 29.41 12.77 -9.96
C MET A 131 29.87 12.73 -11.45
N LEU A 132 29.02 12.20 -12.33
CA LEU A 132 29.33 12.20 -13.77
C LEU A 132 29.39 13.61 -14.34
N ILE A 133 28.49 14.50 -13.93
CA ILE A 133 28.51 15.90 -14.36
C ILE A 133 29.77 16.61 -13.84
N ASP A 134 30.16 16.38 -12.60
CA ASP A 134 31.35 16.98 -12.01
C ASP A 134 32.62 16.50 -12.72
N LEU A 135 32.70 15.22 -13.07
CA LEU A 135 33.84 14.69 -13.88
C LEU A 135 33.93 15.34 -15.25
N LEU A 136 32.79 15.59 -15.90
CA LEU A 136 32.76 16.25 -17.21
C LEU A 136 33.10 17.76 -17.15
N ARG A 137 32.90 18.39 -16.00
CA ARG A 137 33.22 19.82 -15.78
C ARG A 137 34.68 20.04 -15.35
N GLY A 138 35.34 19.00 -14.81
CA GLY A 138 36.70 19.07 -14.33
C GLY A 138 37.77 18.76 -15.42
N THR A 139 37.30 18.47 -16.65
CA THR A 139 38.13 18.36 -17.86
C THR A 139 37.91 19.56 -18.77
#